data_dfa8455c46573f20d37b8c46b00fe794
#
_entry.id   dfa8455c46573f20d37b8c46b00fe794
#
_cell.length_a   1.000
_cell.length_b   1.000
_cell.length_c   1.000
_cell.angle_alpha   90.00
_cell.angle_beta   90.00
_cell.angle_gamma   90.00
#
_symmetry.space_group_name_H-M   'P 1'
#
loop_
_entity.id
_entity.type
_entity.pdbx_description
1 polymer ?
#
loop_
_entity_poly.entity_id
_entity_poly.type
_entity_poly.pdbx_seq_one_letter_code
_entity_poly.pdbx_strand_id
1 'polypeptide(L)'
;MEKNSLVPYVIEQTSRGERSYDIFSRLLKDRIIFLSEDVNPATASLVVAQMLFLESEDPDKEISFYINSPGGSITDGMAIVDTMNYIKCPVSTICIGLAASFGAVLLANGEKGKRFATPNSEILIHQPLIGGQGGGISGQATEIKIHADHMIRTREKLNKLLSEKTGQSIETIERDTERDHYMTAQEALEYGLIDGIMDKRI
;
A
#
# COMPACT_ATOMS: atom_id res chain seq x y z
N MET A 1 19.70 1.84 17.64
CA MET A 1 20.45 2.81 16.82
C MET A 1 19.49 3.33 15.78
N GLU A 2 19.03 4.57 15.93
CA GLU A 2 18.26 5.24 14.87
C GLU A 2 19.18 5.35 13.65
N LYS A 3 18.81 4.70 12.56
CA LYS A 3 19.43 4.94 11.26
C LYS A 3 18.95 6.32 10.81
N ASN A 4 19.71 7.37 11.14
CA ASN A 4 19.59 8.66 10.45
C ASN A 4 19.97 8.43 8.99
N SER A 5 19.01 8.03 8.16
CA SER A 5 19.19 8.09 6.72
C SER A 5 19.23 9.56 6.33
N LEU A 6 20.38 10.00 5.81
CA LEU A 6 20.53 11.34 5.27
C LEU A 6 19.57 11.50 4.10
N VAL A 7 18.48 12.24 4.30
CA VAL A 7 17.58 12.61 3.22
C VAL A 7 18.26 13.71 2.40
N PRO A 8 18.57 13.52 1.11
CA PRO A 8 19.24 14.53 0.30
C PRO A 8 18.32 15.72 0.03
N TYR A 9 18.95 16.91 -0.04
CA TYR A 9 18.28 18.14 -0.44
C TYR A 9 18.58 18.47 -1.88
N VAL A 10 17.59 18.98 -2.60
CA VAL A 10 17.69 19.49 -3.96
C VAL A 10 17.38 20.99 -3.98
N ILE A 11 18.11 21.74 -4.80
CA ILE A 11 17.89 23.17 -4.98
C ILE A 11 17.22 23.38 -6.33
N GLU A 12 16.06 24.02 -6.32
CA GLU A 12 15.31 24.38 -7.52
C GLU A 12 15.47 25.90 -7.75
N GLN A 13 15.94 26.26 -8.94
CA GLN A 13 16.02 27.68 -9.36
C GLN A 13 14.66 28.12 -9.92
N THR A 14 14.09 29.16 -9.34
CA THR A 14 12.83 29.75 -9.81
C THR A 14 13.03 31.22 -10.17
N SER A 15 12.07 31.82 -10.88
CA SER A 15 12.07 33.27 -11.16
C SER A 15 12.05 34.16 -9.91
N ARG A 16 11.74 33.56 -8.73
CA ARG A 16 11.69 34.24 -7.43
C ARG A 16 12.89 33.94 -6.52
N GLY A 17 13.93 33.26 -7.05
CA GLY A 17 15.11 32.83 -6.32
C GLY A 17 15.21 31.33 -6.13
N GLU A 18 16.18 30.90 -5.34
CA GLU A 18 16.43 29.48 -5.03
C GLU A 18 15.49 28.99 -3.94
N ARG A 19 14.98 27.74 -4.11
CA ARG A 19 14.23 27.02 -3.11
C ARG A 19 14.86 25.66 -2.85
N SER A 20 15.10 25.37 -1.58
CA SER A 20 15.59 24.06 -1.14
C SER A 20 14.43 23.17 -0.71
N TYR A 21 14.44 21.90 -1.16
CA TYR A 21 13.49 20.87 -0.76
C TYR A 21 14.28 19.62 -0.38
N ASP A 22 13.81 18.87 0.62
CA ASP A 22 14.20 17.48 0.70
C ASP A 22 13.63 16.71 -0.51
N ILE A 23 14.22 15.55 -0.82
CA ILE A 23 13.86 14.80 -2.04
C ILE A 23 12.38 14.37 -2.06
N PHE A 24 11.81 13.98 -0.90
CA PHE A 24 10.42 13.54 -0.83
C PHE A 24 9.45 14.71 -1.01
N SER A 25 9.74 15.87 -0.38
CA SER A 25 8.96 17.10 -0.60
C SER A 25 9.03 17.58 -2.05
N ARG A 26 10.17 17.39 -2.73
CA ARG A 26 10.31 17.71 -4.14
C ARG A 26 9.47 16.79 -5.03
N LEU A 27 9.50 15.49 -4.75
CA LEU A 27 8.70 14.50 -5.47
C LEU A 27 7.19 14.67 -5.22
N LEU A 28 6.79 15.08 -4.01
CA LEU A 28 5.40 15.38 -3.69
C LEU A 28 4.84 16.52 -4.57
N LYS A 29 5.63 17.50 -4.97
CA LYS A 29 5.22 18.52 -5.95
C LYS A 29 4.86 17.91 -7.31
N ASP A 30 5.47 16.78 -7.68
CA ASP A 30 5.16 16.02 -8.88
C ASP A 30 4.05 14.98 -8.61
N ARG A 31 3.36 15.11 -7.47
CA ARG A 31 2.26 14.24 -7.01
C ARG A 31 2.67 12.79 -6.79
N ILE A 32 3.92 12.59 -6.37
CA ILE A 32 4.50 11.28 -6.09
C ILE A 32 4.58 11.07 -4.58
N ILE A 33 3.99 9.98 -4.10
CA ILE A 33 4.02 9.54 -2.71
C ILE A 33 4.76 8.21 -2.64
N PHE A 34 5.57 8.01 -1.59
CA PHE A 34 6.26 6.76 -1.32
C PHE A 34 5.80 6.12 0.00
N LEU A 35 5.58 4.81 -0.04
CA LEU A 35 5.54 3.94 1.12
C LEU A 35 6.67 2.93 0.98
N SER A 36 7.79 3.18 1.68
CA SER A 36 9.01 2.36 1.60
C SER A 36 9.36 1.66 2.91
N GLU A 37 8.40 1.53 3.81
CA GLU A 37 8.52 0.95 5.14
C GLU A 37 7.28 0.14 5.49
N ASP A 38 7.25 -0.38 6.72
CA ASP A 38 6.08 -1.03 7.29
C ASP A 38 4.89 -0.08 7.37
N VAL A 39 3.69 -0.61 7.14
CA VAL A 39 2.44 0.08 7.42
C VAL A 39 2.24 0.16 8.93
N ASN A 40 2.30 1.36 9.48
CA ASN A 40 2.15 1.66 10.89
C ASN A 40 1.46 3.03 11.08
N PRO A 41 1.12 3.46 12.32
CA PRO A 41 0.42 4.73 12.54
C PRO A 41 1.13 5.95 11.96
N ALA A 42 2.47 5.98 12.00
CA ALA A 42 3.25 7.12 11.50
C ALA A 42 3.26 7.18 9.98
N THR A 43 3.59 6.05 9.31
CA THR A 43 3.63 5.97 7.84
C THR A 43 2.26 6.16 7.22
N ALA A 44 1.21 5.58 7.81
CA ALA A 44 -0.16 5.75 7.34
C ALA A 44 -0.64 7.21 7.47
N SER A 45 -0.41 7.85 8.62
CA SER A 45 -0.77 9.26 8.81
C SER A 45 -0.06 10.17 7.81
N LEU A 46 1.21 9.89 7.50
CA LEU A 46 1.96 10.66 6.53
C LEU A 46 1.41 10.51 5.11
N VAL A 47 1.11 9.26 4.68
CA VAL A 47 0.52 8.99 3.36
C VAL A 47 -0.85 9.65 3.23
N VAL A 48 -1.72 9.49 4.24
CA VAL A 48 -3.05 10.11 4.29
C VAL A 48 -2.95 11.63 4.18
N ALA A 49 -2.07 12.27 4.96
CA ALA A 49 -1.88 13.72 4.92
C ALA A 49 -1.40 14.21 3.55
N GLN A 50 -0.48 13.48 2.90
CA GLN A 50 0.00 13.79 1.55
C GLN A 50 -1.12 13.66 0.51
N MET A 51 -1.95 12.62 0.59
CA MET A 51 -3.10 12.44 -0.32
C MET A 51 -4.11 13.58 -0.19
N LEU A 52 -4.49 13.95 1.04
CA LEU A 52 -5.40 15.06 1.30
C LEU A 52 -4.83 16.41 0.85
N PHE A 53 -3.53 16.63 1.07
CA PHE A 53 -2.85 17.81 0.58
C PHE A 53 -2.89 17.91 -0.95
N LEU A 54 -2.57 16.83 -1.65
CA LEU A 54 -2.57 16.80 -3.11
C LEU A 54 -3.99 16.98 -3.70
N GLU A 55 -5.01 16.43 -3.04
CA GLU A 55 -6.41 16.69 -3.43
C GLU A 55 -6.75 18.17 -3.29
N SER A 56 -6.33 18.82 -2.20
CA SER A 56 -6.62 20.25 -2.01
C SER A 56 -5.93 21.16 -3.03
N GLU A 57 -4.78 20.73 -3.58
CA GLU A 57 -4.06 21.46 -4.62
C GLU A 57 -4.73 21.32 -5.99
N ASP A 58 -5.11 20.10 -6.37
CA ASP A 58 -5.79 19.83 -7.64
C ASP A 58 -6.50 18.45 -7.59
N PRO A 59 -7.82 18.42 -7.42
CA PRO A 59 -8.57 17.17 -7.27
C PRO A 59 -8.70 16.35 -8.56
N ASP A 60 -8.43 16.93 -9.72
CA ASP A 60 -8.57 16.27 -11.02
C ASP A 60 -7.27 15.58 -11.49
N LYS A 61 -6.14 15.89 -10.83
CA LYS A 61 -4.86 15.31 -11.20
C LYS A 61 -4.57 14.01 -10.46
N GLU A 62 -3.99 13.08 -11.19
CA GLU A 62 -3.55 11.78 -10.67
C GLU A 62 -2.47 11.90 -9.58
N ILE A 63 -2.52 10.99 -8.62
CA ILE A 63 -1.48 10.75 -7.62
C ILE A 63 -0.77 9.44 -7.98
N SER A 64 0.56 9.47 -8.04
CA SER A 64 1.40 8.28 -8.21
C SER A 64 1.86 7.77 -6.85
N PHE A 65 1.33 6.64 -6.42
CA PHE A 65 1.64 6.03 -5.13
C PHE A 65 2.59 4.84 -5.31
N TYR A 66 3.87 5.04 -4.98
CA TYR A 66 4.93 4.04 -5.06
C TYR A 66 4.99 3.22 -3.78
N ILE A 67 5.00 1.89 -3.92
CA ILE A 67 4.95 0.93 -2.83
C ILE A 67 6.16 0.01 -2.88
N ASN A 68 6.93 0.00 -1.78
CA ASN A 68 7.98 -0.98 -1.47
C ASN A 68 7.87 -1.32 0.01
N SER A 69 6.90 -2.17 0.36
CA SER A 69 6.50 -2.39 1.74
C SER A 69 6.24 -3.87 2.03
N PRO A 70 6.69 -4.38 3.18
CA PRO A 70 6.34 -5.72 3.64
C PRO A 70 4.91 -5.82 4.19
N GLY A 71 4.14 -4.72 4.19
CA GLY A 71 2.84 -4.63 4.83
C GLY A 71 2.92 -4.14 6.26
N GLY A 72 2.03 -4.59 7.13
CA GLY A 72 2.01 -4.18 8.54
C GLY A 72 0.61 -4.08 9.12
N SER A 73 0.34 -3.03 9.90
CA SER A 73 -0.93 -2.83 10.61
C SER A 73 -2.12 -2.72 9.65
N ILE A 74 -3.07 -3.61 9.81
CA ILE A 74 -4.29 -3.64 8.99
C ILE A 74 -5.14 -2.39 9.22
N THR A 75 -5.27 -1.94 10.47
CA THR A 75 -6.08 -0.76 10.81
C THR A 75 -5.51 0.50 10.17
N ASP A 76 -4.19 0.69 10.27
CA ASP A 76 -3.51 1.85 9.68
C ASP A 76 -3.53 1.80 8.15
N GLY A 77 -3.35 0.61 7.60
CA GLY A 77 -3.46 0.41 6.15
C GLY A 77 -4.87 0.66 5.61
N MET A 78 -5.91 0.27 6.37
CA MET A 78 -7.29 0.60 6.00
C MET A 78 -7.54 2.11 5.97
N ALA A 79 -6.90 2.90 6.83
CA ALA A 79 -6.99 4.36 6.74
C ALA A 79 -6.45 4.91 5.41
N ILE A 80 -5.38 4.28 4.87
CA ILE A 80 -4.87 4.63 3.53
C ILE A 80 -5.88 4.21 2.45
N VAL A 81 -6.37 2.95 2.49
CA VAL A 81 -7.37 2.43 1.53
C VAL A 81 -8.62 3.33 1.50
N ASP A 82 -9.15 3.67 2.68
CA ASP A 82 -10.34 4.51 2.77
C ASP A 82 -10.06 5.93 2.24
N THR A 83 -8.86 6.48 2.47
CA THR A 83 -8.47 7.78 1.92
C THR A 83 -8.34 7.73 0.40
N MET A 84 -7.72 6.68 -0.18
CA MET A 84 -7.64 6.49 -1.63
C MET A 84 -9.03 6.46 -2.28
N ASN A 85 -10.02 5.87 -1.60
CA ASN A 85 -11.39 5.81 -2.09
C ASN A 85 -12.21 7.08 -1.80
N TYR A 86 -11.82 7.88 -0.80
CA TYR A 86 -12.52 9.09 -0.36
C TYR A 86 -12.17 10.32 -1.20
N ILE A 87 -10.89 10.47 -1.56
CA ILE A 87 -10.41 11.60 -2.36
C ILE A 87 -10.91 11.49 -3.81
N LYS A 88 -10.99 12.64 -4.50
CA LYS A 88 -11.42 12.69 -5.92
C LYS A 88 -10.31 12.35 -6.88
N CYS A 89 -9.04 12.57 -6.49
CA CYS A 89 -7.90 12.26 -7.33
C CYS A 89 -7.84 10.77 -7.67
N PRO A 90 -7.66 10.38 -8.94
CA PRO A 90 -7.29 9.00 -9.26
C PRO A 90 -5.93 8.67 -8.63
N VAL A 91 -5.83 7.51 -8.01
CA VAL A 91 -4.58 7.05 -7.40
C VAL A 91 -4.02 5.89 -8.22
N SER A 92 -2.93 6.14 -8.93
CA SER A 92 -2.14 5.10 -9.59
C SER A 92 -1.20 4.46 -8.57
N THR A 93 -1.15 3.14 -8.50
CA THR A 93 -0.27 2.39 -7.59
C THR A 93 0.84 1.69 -8.35
N ILE A 94 2.07 1.80 -7.87
CA ILE A 94 3.25 1.24 -8.53
C ILE A 94 4.10 0.46 -7.51
N CYS A 95 4.18 -0.85 -7.67
CA CYS A 95 5.10 -1.67 -6.88
C CYS A 95 6.51 -1.55 -7.45
N ILE A 96 7.48 -1.19 -6.58
CA ILE A 96 8.91 -1.25 -6.85
C ILE A 96 9.60 -2.08 -5.76
N GLY A 97 10.13 -3.24 -6.12
CA GLY A 97 10.71 -4.18 -5.17
C GLY A 97 9.67 -5.13 -4.58
N LEU A 98 8.99 -4.74 -3.50
CA LEU A 98 8.07 -5.63 -2.79
C LEU A 98 6.75 -4.93 -2.43
N ALA A 99 5.64 -5.61 -2.71
CA ALA A 99 4.34 -5.29 -2.12
C ALA A 99 3.79 -6.54 -1.43
N ALA A 100 4.03 -6.66 -0.12
CA ALA A 100 3.63 -7.84 0.64
C ALA A 100 2.53 -7.54 1.64
N SER A 101 1.67 -8.54 1.92
CA SER A 101 0.65 -8.45 2.94
C SER A 101 -0.27 -7.24 2.70
N PHE A 102 -0.36 -6.30 3.65
CA PHE A 102 -1.15 -5.08 3.43
C PHE A 102 -0.60 -4.18 2.30
N GLY A 103 0.69 -4.29 1.95
CA GLY A 103 1.27 -3.63 0.78
C GLY A 103 0.63 -4.10 -0.53
N ALA A 104 0.33 -5.39 -0.66
CA ALA A 104 -0.40 -5.95 -1.80
C ALA A 104 -1.86 -5.47 -1.85
N VAL A 105 -2.50 -5.31 -0.69
CA VAL A 105 -3.85 -4.74 -0.58
C VAL A 105 -3.86 -3.29 -1.09
N LEU A 106 -2.88 -2.49 -0.68
CA LEU A 106 -2.73 -1.10 -1.15
C LEU A 106 -2.48 -1.05 -2.67
N LEU A 107 -1.61 -1.92 -3.18
CA LEU A 107 -1.33 -2.03 -4.61
C LEU A 107 -2.60 -2.34 -5.41
N ALA A 108 -3.35 -3.36 -4.98
CA ALA A 108 -4.59 -3.77 -5.62
C ALA A 108 -5.71 -2.72 -5.53
N ASN A 109 -5.64 -1.80 -4.54
CA ASN A 109 -6.66 -0.77 -4.34
C ASN A 109 -6.47 0.47 -5.23
N GLY A 110 -5.42 0.56 -6.03
CA GLY A 110 -5.25 1.60 -7.04
C GLY A 110 -6.43 1.68 -8.00
N GLU A 111 -6.52 2.81 -8.71
CA GLU A 111 -7.51 3.02 -9.77
C GLU A 111 -7.41 1.92 -10.82
N LYS A 112 -8.54 1.34 -11.23
CA LYS A 112 -8.55 0.26 -12.21
C LYS A 112 -7.95 0.73 -13.55
N GLY A 113 -7.02 -0.05 -14.08
CA GLY A 113 -6.23 0.31 -15.26
C GLY A 113 -4.94 1.08 -14.92
N LYS A 114 -4.71 1.40 -13.63
CA LYS A 114 -3.57 2.19 -13.16
C LYS A 114 -2.81 1.55 -12.00
N ARG A 115 -2.83 0.22 -11.94
CA ARG A 115 -2.09 -0.57 -10.95
C ARG A 115 -0.92 -1.25 -11.64
N PHE A 116 0.30 -0.95 -11.21
CA PHE A 116 1.50 -1.37 -11.93
C PHE A 116 2.54 -2.01 -11.01
N ALA A 117 3.44 -2.78 -11.60
CA ALA A 117 4.65 -3.26 -10.95
C ALA A 117 5.84 -3.14 -11.91
N THR A 118 7.05 -2.97 -11.37
CA THR A 118 8.29 -3.10 -12.15
C THR A 118 8.60 -4.59 -12.39
N PRO A 119 9.35 -4.96 -13.46
CA PRO A 119 9.52 -6.36 -13.87
C PRO A 119 10.08 -7.30 -12.81
N ASN A 120 10.90 -6.79 -11.89
CA ASN A 120 11.54 -7.57 -10.82
C ASN A 120 10.82 -7.44 -9.47
N SER A 121 9.62 -6.88 -9.46
CA SER A 121 8.83 -6.76 -8.23
C SER A 121 8.23 -8.11 -7.82
N GLU A 122 8.13 -8.31 -6.52
CA GLU A 122 7.42 -9.42 -5.91
C GLU A 122 6.16 -8.91 -5.19
N ILE A 123 5.09 -9.66 -5.32
CA ILE A 123 3.83 -9.39 -4.65
C ILE A 123 3.46 -10.60 -3.79
N LEU A 124 3.06 -10.37 -2.54
CA LEU A 124 2.67 -11.44 -1.62
C LEU A 124 1.32 -11.13 -1.01
N ILE A 125 0.43 -12.11 -1.09
CA ILE A 125 -0.85 -12.11 -0.37
C ILE A 125 -0.88 -13.24 0.66
N HIS A 126 -1.50 -13.00 1.82
CA HIS A 126 -1.74 -13.98 2.86
C HIS A 126 -2.85 -13.51 3.81
N GLN A 127 -3.36 -14.42 4.64
CA GLN A 127 -4.37 -14.10 5.65
C GLN A 127 -3.80 -13.20 6.78
N PRO A 128 -4.66 -12.48 7.53
CA PRO A 128 -4.23 -11.69 8.69
C PRO A 128 -3.50 -12.54 9.74
N LEU A 129 -2.45 -11.96 10.32
CA LEU A 129 -1.72 -12.52 11.44
C LEU A 129 -1.99 -11.70 12.71
N ILE A 130 -2.11 -12.35 13.85
CA ILE A 130 -2.10 -11.69 15.15
C ILE A 130 -0.76 -11.92 15.82
N GLY A 131 -0.17 -10.82 16.32
CA GLY A 131 0.99 -10.90 17.22
C GLY A 131 2.36 -10.88 16.56
N GLY A 132 2.52 -10.60 15.27
CA GLY A 132 3.84 -10.43 14.64
C GLY A 132 4.86 -11.51 15.06
N GLN A 133 6.13 -11.35 14.76
CA GLN A 133 7.20 -12.33 15.05
C GLN A 133 7.15 -12.93 16.48
N GLY A 134 6.44 -14.06 16.64
CA GLY A 134 6.42 -14.87 17.88
C GLY A 134 5.42 -14.47 18.96
N GLY A 135 4.55 -13.47 18.73
CA GLY A 135 3.49 -13.09 19.64
C GLY A 135 2.18 -13.83 19.34
N GLY A 136 1.67 -14.59 20.32
CA GLY A 136 0.33 -15.18 20.26
C GLY A 136 -0.68 -14.35 21.04
N ILE A 137 -1.97 -14.71 20.94
CA ILE A 137 -3.00 -14.18 21.83
C ILE A 137 -2.88 -14.90 23.17
N SER A 138 -2.72 -14.13 24.26
CA SER A 138 -2.80 -14.63 25.63
C SER A 138 -3.87 -13.85 26.39
N GLY A 139 -4.55 -14.49 27.31
CA GLY A 139 -5.59 -13.86 28.11
C GLY A 139 -6.63 -14.87 28.57
N GLN A 140 -7.74 -14.37 29.10
CA GLN A 140 -8.87 -15.21 29.49
C GLN A 140 -9.58 -15.78 28.24
N ALA A 141 -10.23 -16.93 28.36
CA ALA A 141 -10.89 -17.60 27.24
C ALA A 141 -11.86 -16.69 26.47
N THR A 142 -12.59 -15.83 27.17
CA THR A 142 -13.50 -14.86 26.55
C THR A 142 -12.77 -13.82 25.73
N GLU A 143 -11.64 -13.32 26.21
CA GLU A 143 -10.79 -12.36 25.49
C GLU A 143 -10.20 -12.98 24.22
N ILE A 144 -9.66 -14.20 24.35
CA ILE A 144 -9.13 -14.96 23.21
C ILE A 144 -10.22 -15.14 22.14
N LYS A 145 -11.45 -15.47 22.55
CA LYS A 145 -12.59 -15.61 21.63
C LYS A 145 -12.92 -14.30 20.92
N ILE A 146 -12.96 -13.16 21.64
CA ILE A 146 -13.22 -11.85 21.05
C ILE A 146 -12.18 -11.53 19.97
N HIS A 147 -10.89 -11.75 20.26
CA HIS A 147 -9.83 -11.51 19.29
C HIS A 147 -9.90 -12.46 18.08
N ALA A 148 -10.20 -13.73 18.30
CA ALA A 148 -10.37 -14.71 17.22
C ALA A 148 -11.55 -14.34 16.30
N ASP A 149 -12.71 -14.01 16.88
CA ASP A 149 -13.88 -13.57 16.11
C ASP A 149 -13.61 -12.28 15.33
N HIS A 150 -12.84 -11.35 15.91
CA HIS A 150 -12.42 -10.12 15.21
C HIS A 150 -11.50 -10.42 14.03
N MET A 151 -10.52 -11.31 14.21
CA MET A 151 -9.59 -11.72 13.16
C MET A 151 -10.31 -12.41 11.99
N ILE A 152 -11.28 -13.28 12.28
CA ILE A 152 -12.09 -13.95 11.25
C ILE A 152 -12.83 -12.88 10.40
N ARG A 153 -13.51 -11.94 11.04
CA ARG A 153 -14.19 -10.84 10.33
C ARG A 153 -13.23 -9.99 9.50
N THR A 154 -12.03 -9.74 10.02
CA THR A 154 -11.00 -9.00 9.29
C THR A 154 -10.53 -9.77 8.05
N ARG A 155 -10.31 -11.08 8.17
CA ARG A 155 -9.98 -11.96 7.05
C ARG A 155 -11.06 -11.92 5.97
N GLU A 156 -12.32 -12.09 6.35
CA GLU A 156 -13.45 -12.02 5.42
C GLU A 156 -13.52 -10.68 4.69
N LYS A 157 -13.33 -9.56 5.42
CA LYS A 157 -13.29 -8.21 4.84
C LYS A 157 -12.17 -8.06 3.80
N LEU A 158 -10.95 -8.52 4.12
CA LEU A 158 -9.81 -8.44 3.21
C LEU A 158 -9.97 -9.34 2.00
N ASN A 159 -10.47 -10.57 2.18
CA ASN A 159 -10.73 -11.49 1.09
C ASN A 159 -11.77 -10.93 0.12
N LYS A 160 -12.84 -10.33 0.64
CA LYS A 160 -13.84 -9.66 -0.19
C LYS A 160 -13.24 -8.48 -0.97
N LEU A 161 -12.43 -7.65 -0.33
CA LEU A 161 -11.76 -6.53 -0.98
C LEU A 161 -10.83 -7.04 -2.11
N LEU A 162 -10.01 -8.03 -1.85
CA LEU A 162 -9.13 -8.61 -2.87
C LEU A 162 -9.92 -9.25 -4.01
N SER A 163 -11.02 -9.97 -3.73
CA SER A 163 -11.89 -10.53 -4.75
C SER A 163 -12.48 -9.43 -5.66
N GLU A 164 -12.99 -8.35 -5.08
CA GLU A 164 -13.54 -7.21 -5.82
C GLU A 164 -12.48 -6.52 -6.70
N LYS A 165 -11.25 -6.38 -6.21
CA LYS A 165 -10.17 -5.69 -6.92
C LYS A 165 -9.49 -6.54 -7.99
N THR A 166 -9.38 -7.86 -7.78
CA THR A 166 -8.71 -8.77 -8.71
C THR A 166 -9.66 -9.40 -9.73
N GLY A 167 -10.94 -9.53 -9.38
CA GLY A 167 -11.91 -10.30 -10.15
C GLY A 167 -11.86 -11.82 -9.90
N GLN A 168 -11.00 -12.26 -8.97
CA GLN A 168 -10.96 -13.66 -8.54
C GLN A 168 -12.18 -14.02 -7.66
N SER A 169 -12.59 -15.28 -7.65
CA SER A 169 -13.65 -15.73 -6.74
C SER A 169 -13.20 -15.68 -5.28
N ILE A 170 -14.15 -15.55 -4.36
CA ILE A 170 -13.86 -15.57 -2.91
C ILE A 170 -13.13 -16.87 -2.53
N GLU A 171 -13.54 -18.00 -3.06
CA GLU A 171 -12.94 -19.31 -2.79
C GLU A 171 -11.49 -19.39 -3.28
N THR A 172 -11.19 -18.74 -4.42
CA THR A 172 -9.81 -18.61 -4.91
C THR A 172 -8.96 -17.78 -3.98
N ILE A 173 -9.47 -16.60 -3.58
CA ILE A 173 -8.76 -15.73 -2.63
C ILE A 173 -8.54 -16.41 -1.28
N GLU A 174 -9.55 -17.10 -0.73
CA GLU A 174 -9.44 -17.82 0.54
C GLU A 174 -8.38 -18.92 0.50
N ARG A 175 -8.35 -19.69 -0.58
CA ARG A 175 -7.35 -20.75 -0.79
C ARG A 175 -5.95 -20.16 -0.90
N ASP A 176 -5.77 -19.11 -1.70
CA ASP A 176 -4.47 -18.57 -2.05
C ASP A 176 -3.90 -17.67 -0.94
N THR A 177 -4.74 -17.10 -0.09
CA THR A 177 -4.32 -16.35 1.10
C THR A 177 -4.14 -17.19 2.35
N GLU A 178 -4.48 -18.50 2.32
CA GLU A 178 -4.35 -19.37 3.51
C GLU A 178 -2.91 -19.48 4.02
N ARG A 179 -1.91 -19.35 3.14
CA ARG A 179 -0.49 -19.26 3.42
C ARG A 179 0.15 -18.20 2.51
N ASP A 180 1.41 -17.90 2.75
CA ASP A 180 2.18 -16.97 1.92
C ASP A 180 2.13 -17.39 0.46
N HIS A 181 1.55 -16.54 -0.38
CA HIS A 181 1.45 -16.72 -1.81
C HIS A 181 2.25 -15.61 -2.50
N TYR A 182 3.48 -15.94 -2.86
CA TYR A 182 4.36 -15.06 -3.61
C TYR A 182 4.05 -15.10 -5.10
N MET A 183 4.06 -13.95 -5.73
CA MET A 183 3.83 -13.77 -7.17
C MET A 183 4.90 -12.84 -7.74
N THR A 184 5.45 -13.22 -8.89
CA THR A 184 6.18 -12.31 -9.77
C THR A 184 5.23 -11.24 -10.31
N ALA A 185 5.78 -10.17 -10.90
CA ALA A 185 4.96 -9.14 -11.56
C ALA A 185 4.05 -9.73 -12.65
N GLN A 186 4.51 -10.75 -13.39
CA GLN A 186 3.72 -11.42 -14.44
C GLN A 186 2.56 -12.22 -13.84
N GLU A 187 2.80 -13.00 -12.79
CA GLU A 187 1.76 -13.76 -12.10
C GLU A 187 0.73 -12.83 -11.45
N ALA A 188 1.17 -11.70 -10.86
CA ALA A 188 0.28 -10.70 -10.28
C ALA A 188 -0.61 -10.00 -11.33
N LEU A 189 -0.08 -9.81 -12.55
CA LEU A 189 -0.86 -9.31 -13.69
C LEU A 189 -1.94 -10.32 -14.10
N GLU A 190 -1.57 -11.59 -14.25
CA GLU A 190 -2.51 -12.67 -14.61
C GLU A 190 -3.55 -12.92 -13.50
N TYR A 191 -3.16 -12.74 -12.24
CA TYR A 191 -4.05 -12.84 -11.09
C TYR A 191 -5.05 -11.67 -10.99
N GLY A 192 -4.70 -10.50 -11.55
CA GLY A 192 -5.53 -9.29 -11.53
C GLY A 192 -5.22 -8.32 -10.38
N LEU A 193 -4.12 -8.53 -9.64
CA LEU A 193 -3.65 -7.60 -8.61
C LEU A 193 -3.11 -6.30 -9.21
N ILE A 194 -2.57 -6.38 -10.42
CA ILE A 194 -2.10 -5.22 -11.18
C ILE A 194 -2.69 -5.23 -12.59
N ASP A 195 -2.57 -4.10 -13.29
CA ASP A 195 -3.09 -3.89 -14.64
C ASP A 195 -1.98 -3.85 -15.70
N GLY A 196 -0.71 -3.75 -15.29
CA GLY A 196 0.42 -3.73 -16.20
C GLY A 196 1.78 -3.82 -15.53
N ILE A 197 2.79 -4.14 -16.35
CA ILE A 197 4.20 -4.17 -15.95
C ILE A 197 4.90 -2.99 -16.63
N MET A 198 5.63 -2.17 -15.86
CA MET A 198 6.28 -0.96 -16.34
C MET A 198 7.80 -1.14 -16.40
N ASP A 199 8.34 -1.26 -17.61
CA ASP A 199 9.79 -1.27 -17.85
C ASP A 199 10.41 0.12 -17.80
N LYS A 200 9.61 1.16 -18.07
CA LYS A 200 10.01 2.57 -18.08
C LYS A 200 8.91 3.45 -17.53
N ARG A 201 9.32 4.55 -16.93
CA ARG A 201 8.37 5.58 -16.47
C ARG A 201 7.66 6.18 -17.69
N ILE A 202 6.33 6.24 -17.62
CA ILE A 202 5.46 6.88 -18.63
C ILE A 202 5.45 8.40 -18.37
#